data_e2610354ea51267aac8662c953fe973f
#
_entry.id   e2610354ea51267aac8662c953fe973f
#
_cell.length_a   1.000
_cell.length_b   1.000
_cell.length_c   1.000
_cell.angle_alpha   90.00
_cell.angle_beta   90.00
_cell.angle_gamma   90.00
#
_symmetry.space_group_name_H-M   'P 1'
#
loop_
_entity.id
_entity.type
_entity.pdbx_description
1 polymer ?
#
loop_
_entity_poly.entity_id
_entity_poly.type
_entity_poly.pdbx_seq_one_letter_code
_entity_poly.pdbx_strand_id
1 'polypeptide(L)'
;VPAMIQVMILEPQCPETDFSSLAYILYGGSPIAESLLRKAMKTFSCDFVQIYGLTETGNCAVCLPETAHTSSNTNLLKSAGQPFPGVSVAIVDSAGKKLPPSQIGEIWLKSPAKMLGYWKLPEATAKTLVDGWIHTGDAGYCDNEGYIYICDRLKDMICYAGENVYPAEIENILYEHPAIQEVGVIGVPDEDFGESIKAIVVLKAGMQAKALDIINFVRGKLADFKLPRSVEFVQTLPRTPSGKVQKGKLREKYWQGYQRQVN
;
A
#
# COMPACT_ATOMS: atom_id res chain seq x y z
N VAL A 1 -9.84 7.63 3.19
CA VAL A 1 -9.00 6.47 2.80
C VAL A 1 -9.63 5.71 1.65
N PRO A 2 -8.87 4.94 0.83
CA PRO A 2 -9.38 4.19 -0.32
C PRO A 2 -10.57 3.28 -0.03
N ALA A 3 -10.58 2.60 1.13
CA ALA A 3 -11.70 1.77 1.54
C ALA A 3 -13.04 2.54 1.66
N MET A 4 -12.99 3.80 2.12
CA MET A 4 -14.19 4.65 2.19
C MET A 4 -14.69 5.01 0.78
N ILE A 5 -13.78 5.32 -0.14
CA ILE A 5 -14.11 5.58 -1.54
C ILE A 5 -14.81 4.36 -2.15
N GLN A 6 -14.28 3.16 -1.89
CA GLN A 6 -14.87 1.92 -2.36
C GLN A 6 -16.29 1.70 -1.82
N VAL A 7 -16.50 1.92 -0.52
CA VAL A 7 -17.82 1.79 0.11
C VAL A 7 -18.81 2.79 -0.50
N MET A 8 -18.41 4.06 -0.66
CA MET A 8 -19.26 5.10 -1.27
C MET A 8 -19.70 4.71 -2.70
N ILE A 9 -18.77 4.18 -3.52
CA ILE A 9 -19.08 3.77 -4.89
C ILE A 9 -20.05 2.56 -4.92
N LEU A 10 -20.01 1.72 -3.89
CA LEU A 10 -20.87 0.53 -3.78
C LEU A 10 -22.24 0.82 -3.18
N GLU A 11 -22.46 2.01 -2.60
CA GLU A 11 -23.77 2.40 -2.11
C GLU A 11 -24.81 2.42 -3.23
N PRO A 12 -25.98 1.80 -3.05
CA PRO A 12 -27.01 1.73 -4.09
C PRO A 12 -27.48 3.10 -4.60
N GLN A 13 -27.43 4.12 -3.76
CA GLN A 13 -27.85 5.50 -4.09
C GLN A 13 -26.74 6.30 -4.80
N CYS A 14 -25.51 5.82 -4.84
CA CYS A 14 -24.38 6.55 -5.42
C CYS A 14 -24.62 6.99 -6.88
N PRO A 15 -25.18 6.14 -7.78
CA PRO A 15 -25.42 6.54 -9.17
C PRO A 15 -26.47 7.65 -9.33
N GLU A 16 -27.36 7.83 -8.35
CA GLU A 16 -28.45 8.82 -8.35
C GLU A 16 -28.08 10.09 -7.58
N THR A 17 -26.91 10.09 -6.93
CA THR A 17 -26.45 11.22 -6.11
C THR A 17 -25.85 12.30 -6.99
N ASP A 18 -26.29 13.55 -6.79
CA ASP A 18 -25.68 14.72 -7.42
C ASP A 18 -24.40 15.14 -6.69
N PHE A 19 -23.26 14.98 -7.35
CA PHE A 19 -21.95 15.38 -6.85
C PHE A 19 -21.45 16.71 -7.43
N SER A 20 -22.30 17.50 -8.10
CA SER A 20 -21.89 18.74 -8.79
C SER A 20 -21.27 19.79 -7.85
N SER A 21 -21.58 19.74 -6.57
CA SER A 21 -21.00 20.62 -5.55
C SER A 21 -19.69 20.12 -4.95
N LEU A 22 -19.29 18.87 -5.26
CA LEU A 22 -18.06 18.28 -4.75
C LEU A 22 -16.87 18.75 -5.60
N ALA A 23 -16.02 19.61 -5.05
CA ALA A 23 -14.87 20.14 -5.77
C ALA A 23 -13.66 19.20 -5.70
N TYR A 24 -13.35 18.63 -4.52
CA TYR A 24 -12.15 17.84 -4.30
C TYR A 24 -12.40 16.61 -3.43
N ILE A 25 -11.70 15.53 -3.76
CA ILE A 25 -11.51 14.36 -2.88
C ILE A 25 -10.02 14.27 -2.53
N LEU A 26 -9.70 14.54 -1.25
CA LEU A 26 -8.38 14.25 -0.70
C LEU A 26 -8.36 12.80 -0.21
N TYR A 27 -7.40 12.02 -0.69
CA TYR A 27 -7.28 10.62 -0.29
C TYR A 27 -5.84 10.26 0.10
N GLY A 28 -5.70 9.22 0.90
CA GLY A 28 -4.40 8.77 1.37
C GLY A 28 -4.52 7.78 2.53
N GLY A 29 -3.40 7.62 3.25
CA GLY A 29 -3.32 6.73 4.42
C GLY A 29 -3.16 5.25 4.10
N SER A 30 -3.38 4.81 2.86
CA SER A 30 -3.03 3.50 2.31
C SER A 30 -2.93 3.60 0.79
N PRO A 31 -2.25 2.64 0.13
CA PRO A 31 -2.26 2.56 -1.33
C PRO A 31 -3.69 2.40 -1.86
N ILE A 32 -3.95 2.94 -3.06
CA ILE A 32 -5.20 2.77 -3.80
C ILE A 32 -4.92 1.98 -5.07
N ALA A 33 -5.77 1.00 -5.38
CA ALA A 33 -5.69 0.32 -6.67
C ALA A 33 -6.06 1.31 -7.80
N GLU A 34 -5.29 1.31 -8.88
CA GLU A 34 -5.51 2.21 -10.01
C GLU A 34 -6.94 2.07 -10.58
N SER A 35 -7.46 0.84 -10.66
CA SER A 35 -8.82 0.57 -11.12
C SER A 35 -9.88 1.24 -10.24
N LEU A 36 -9.71 1.23 -8.93
CA LEU A 36 -10.60 1.91 -7.98
C LEU A 36 -10.49 3.43 -8.14
N LEU A 37 -9.27 3.97 -8.26
CA LEU A 37 -9.07 5.40 -8.44
C LEU A 37 -9.75 5.90 -9.72
N ARG A 38 -9.54 5.23 -10.85
CA ARG A 38 -10.18 5.57 -12.12
C ARG A 38 -11.70 5.50 -12.05
N LYS A 39 -12.24 4.48 -11.37
CA LYS A 39 -13.68 4.37 -11.14
C LYS A 39 -14.19 5.52 -10.28
N ALA A 40 -13.46 5.89 -9.21
CA ALA A 40 -13.81 7.01 -8.34
C ALA A 40 -13.83 8.35 -9.11
N MET A 41 -12.78 8.62 -9.88
CA MET A 41 -12.70 9.84 -10.72
C MET A 41 -13.89 9.95 -11.67
N LYS A 42 -14.28 8.83 -12.30
CA LYS A 42 -15.45 8.80 -13.19
C LYS A 42 -16.77 8.98 -12.43
N THR A 43 -16.89 8.40 -11.23
CA THR A 43 -18.14 8.44 -10.45
C THR A 43 -18.39 9.81 -9.84
N PHE A 44 -17.38 10.41 -9.23
CA PHE A 44 -17.53 11.66 -8.49
C PHE A 44 -17.33 12.89 -9.36
N SER A 45 -16.69 12.78 -10.52
CA SER A 45 -16.43 13.87 -11.49
C SER A 45 -15.87 15.15 -10.85
N CYS A 46 -14.98 15.00 -9.86
CA CYS A 46 -14.31 16.09 -9.15
C CYS A 46 -12.79 15.89 -9.21
N ASP A 47 -12.04 16.86 -8.70
CA ASP A 47 -10.60 16.79 -8.62
C ASP A 47 -10.15 15.85 -7.49
N PHE A 48 -9.04 15.13 -7.73
CA PHE A 48 -8.45 14.22 -6.76
C PHE A 48 -7.06 14.70 -6.36
N VAL A 49 -6.75 14.61 -5.07
CA VAL A 49 -5.45 14.91 -4.51
C VAL A 49 -5.04 13.77 -3.59
N GLN A 50 -3.88 13.16 -3.86
CA GLN A 50 -3.33 12.15 -2.96
C GLN A 50 -2.36 12.79 -1.97
N ILE A 51 -2.43 12.33 -0.72
CA ILE A 51 -1.50 12.75 0.32
C ILE A 51 -0.87 11.50 0.95
N TYR A 52 0.46 11.49 1.01
CA TYR A 52 1.22 10.51 1.76
C TYR A 52 1.93 11.18 2.93
N GLY A 53 1.87 10.51 4.05
CA GLY A 53 2.52 10.89 5.29
C GLY A 53 2.10 9.96 6.41
N LEU A 54 2.69 10.17 7.57
CA LEU A 54 2.42 9.45 8.79
C LEU A 54 1.97 10.43 9.87
N THR A 55 1.40 9.93 10.95
CA THR A 55 1.11 10.75 12.14
C THR A 55 2.36 11.51 12.60
N GLU A 56 3.52 10.87 12.48
CA GLU A 56 4.85 11.39 12.79
C GLU A 56 5.27 12.59 11.92
N THR A 57 4.63 12.80 10.77
CA THR A 57 4.84 13.94 9.85
C THR A 57 3.64 14.87 9.76
N GLY A 58 2.70 14.81 10.71
CA GLY A 58 1.43 15.55 10.63
C GLY A 58 0.54 15.12 9.48
N ASN A 59 0.67 13.86 9.03
CA ASN A 59 -0.05 13.22 7.92
C ASN A 59 0.22 13.79 6.51
N CYS A 60 1.09 14.79 6.37
CA CYS A 60 1.37 15.46 5.10
C CYS A 60 2.88 15.58 4.87
N ALA A 61 3.43 14.78 3.98
CA ALA A 61 4.83 14.87 3.58
C ALA A 61 5.00 14.93 2.05
N VAL A 62 4.17 14.19 1.31
CA VAL A 62 4.23 14.06 -0.14
C VAL A 62 2.82 14.24 -0.71
N CYS A 63 2.70 14.86 -1.87
CA CYS A 63 1.43 15.15 -2.53
C CYS A 63 1.48 14.80 -4.01
N LEU A 64 0.45 14.12 -4.49
CA LEU A 64 0.13 14.02 -5.91
C LEU A 64 -1.03 14.99 -6.19
N PRO A 65 -0.78 16.10 -6.89
CA PRO A 65 -1.78 17.13 -7.13
C PRO A 65 -2.85 16.68 -8.14
N GLU A 66 -3.93 17.42 -8.24
CA GLU A 66 -5.03 17.16 -9.17
C GLU A 66 -4.57 17.09 -10.64
N THR A 67 -3.63 17.95 -11.01
CA THR A 67 -3.09 17.98 -12.40
C THR A 67 -2.40 16.69 -12.79
N ALA A 68 -1.81 15.97 -11.84
CA ALA A 68 -1.19 14.68 -12.09
C ALA A 68 -2.22 13.57 -12.34
N HIS A 69 -3.43 13.68 -11.78
CA HIS A 69 -4.50 12.70 -11.98
C HIS A 69 -5.09 12.76 -13.39
N THR A 70 -5.03 13.92 -14.03
CA THR A 70 -5.51 14.16 -15.41
C THR A 70 -4.40 14.12 -16.45
N SER A 71 -3.16 13.88 -16.02
CA SER A 71 -1.98 13.81 -16.89
C SER A 71 -2.08 12.67 -17.91
N SER A 72 -1.52 12.87 -19.10
CA SER A 72 -1.31 11.80 -20.08
C SER A 72 -0.32 10.72 -19.60
N ASN A 73 0.55 11.06 -18.64
CA ASN A 73 1.44 10.10 -17.98
C ASN A 73 0.67 9.32 -16.89
N THR A 74 0.04 8.23 -17.31
CA THR A 74 -0.76 7.39 -16.41
C THR A 74 0.04 6.72 -15.29
N ASN A 75 1.37 6.62 -15.41
CA ASN A 75 2.22 6.07 -14.35
C ASN A 75 2.21 6.93 -13.09
N LEU A 76 1.92 8.24 -13.20
CA LEU A 76 1.82 9.12 -12.05
C LEU A 76 0.73 8.69 -11.06
N LEU A 77 -0.34 8.05 -11.52
CA LEU A 77 -1.40 7.52 -10.66
C LEU A 77 -0.94 6.42 -9.69
N LYS A 78 0.24 5.84 -9.94
CA LYS A 78 0.87 4.84 -9.06
C LYS A 78 1.80 5.48 -8.03
N SER A 79 2.15 6.75 -8.20
CA SER A 79 3.02 7.48 -7.27
C SER A 79 2.21 8.09 -6.12
N ALA A 80 2.88 8.35 -5.01
CA ALA A 80 2.36 9.18 -3.93
C ALA A 80 2.52 10.68 -4.22
N GLY A 81 3.23 11.04 -5.30
CA GLY A 81 3.52 12.42 -5.68
C GLY A 81 4.94 12.86 -5.33
N GLN A 82 5.10 14.16 -5.16
CA GLN A 82 6.37 14.81 -4.82
C GLN A 82 6.33 15.40 -3.42
N PRO A 83 7.49 15.61 -2.76
CA PRO A 83 7.56 16.21 -1.43
C PRO A 83 6.96 17.62 -1.41
N PHE A 84 6.24 17.94 -0.34
CA PHE A 84 5.83 19.33 -0.08
C PHE A 84 7.04 20.25 0.11
N PRO A 85 6.90 21.55 -0.16
CA PRO A 85 7.96 22.53 0.13
C PRO A 85 8.45 22.42 1.58
N GLY A 86 9.77 22.33 1.76
CA GLY A 86 10.40 22.17 3.08
C GLY A 86 10.49 20.71 3.58
N VAL A 87 9.92 19.75 2.87
CA VAL A 87 10.08 18.32 3.15
C VAL A 87 11.21 17.75 2.29
N SER A 88 12.09 16.97 2.92
CA SER A 88 13.12 16.20 2.23
C SER A 88 12.78 14.71 2.30
N VAL A 89 13.02 14.00 1.21
CA VAL A 89 12.85 12.55 1.11
C VAL A 89 14.19 11.92 0.77
N ALA A 90 14.50 10.81 1.42
CA ALA A 90 15.63 9.96 1.06
C ALA A 90 15.13 8.52 0.96
N ILE A 91 15.58 7.81 -0.07
CA ILE A 91 15.42 6.36 -0.18
C ILE A 91 16.76 5.75 0.24
N VAL A 92 16.75 4.86 1.22
CA VAL A 92 17.98 4.34 1.81
C VAL A 92 18.00 2.82 1.85
N ASP A 93 19.20 2.25 1.80
CA ASP A 93 19.42 0.82 2.04
C ASP A 93 19.41 0.48 3.54
N SER A 94 19.60 -0.80 3.88
CA SER A 94 19.64 -1.28 5.26
C SER A 94 20.79 -0.71 6.08
N ALA A 95 21.82 -0.14 5.46
CA ALA A 95 22.94 0.56 6.12
C ALA A 95 22.69 2.07 6.27
N GLY A 96 21.53 2.59 5.84
CA GLY A 96 21.18 4.00 5.87
C GLY A 96 21.83 4.84 4.76
N LYS A 97 22.43 4.20 3.75
CA LYS A 97 23.04 4.88 2.60
C LYS A 97 21.98 5.22 1.59
N LYS A 98 21.97 6.48 1.12
CA LYS A 98 21.04 6.95 0.10
C LYS A 98 21.22 6.19 -1.22
N LEU A 99 20.12 5.72 -1.76
CA LEU A 99 20.03 5.01 -3.04
C LEU A 99 19.76 5.98 -4.20
N PRO A 100 20.25 5.67 -5.42
CA PRO A 100 19.90 6.39 -6.62
C PRO A 100 18.43 6.16 -7.02
N PRO A 101 17.87 6.97 -7.96
CA PRO A 101 16.53 6.77 -8.48
C PRO A 101 16.27 5.35 -8.96
N SER A 102 15.01 4.92 -8.86
CA SER A 102 14.50 3.60 -9.27
C SER A 102 14.98 2.40 -8.44
N GLN A 103 15.81 2.62 -7.41
CA GLN A 103 16.17 1.57 -6.46
C GLN A 103 15.25 1.62 -5.25
N ILE A 104 14.76 0.44 -4.86
CA ILE A 104 13.86 0.28 -3.71
C ILE A 104 14.67 0.25 -2.41
N GLY A 105 14.25 1.06 -1.44
CA GLY A 105 14.78 1.09 -0.09
C GLY A 105 13.75 1.62 0.90
N GLU A 106 14.16 1.87 2.13
CA GLU A 106 13.30 2.54 3.10
C GLU A 106 13.12 4.02 2.75
N ILE A 107 11.91 4.51 2.85
CA ILE A 107 11.60 5.92 2.69
C ILE A 107 11.86 6.63 4.02
N TRP A 108 12.81 7.56 4.03
CA TRP A 108 13.04 8.45 5.15
C TRP A 108 12.54 9.85 4.84
N LEU A 109 11.87 10.47 5.82
CA LEU A 109 11.27 11.80 5.69
C LEU A 109 11.88 12.77 6.70
N LYS A 110 12.23 13.97 6.23
CA LYS A 110 12.61 15.09 7.08
C LYS A 110 11.63 16.22 6.83
N SER A 111 10.81 16.54 7.84
CA SER A 111 9.71 17.48 7.71
C SER A 111 9.74 18.52 8.85
N PRO A 112 9.40 19.78 8.58
CA PRO A 112 9.19 20.77 9.63
C PRO A 112 8.01 20.39 10.55
N ALA A 113 7.05 19.60 10.06
CA ALA A 113 5.90 19.09 10.80
C ALA A 113 6.17 17.76 11.53
N LYS A 114 7.46 17.37 11.69
CA LYS A 114 7.79 16.14 12.41
C LYS A 114 7.32 16.16 13.87
N MET A 115 6.89 15.02 14.37
CA MET A 115 6.52 14.84 15.77
C MET A 115 7.68 15.22 16.71
N LEU A 116 7.37 15.56 17.95
CA LEU A 116 8.34 15.69 19.02
C LEU A 116 8.79 14.33 19.55
N GLY A 117 7.94 13.33 19.49
CA GLY A 117 8.18 11.96 19.93
C GLY A 117 6.88 11.25 20.29
N TYR A 118 7.00 9.97 20.62
CA TYR A 118 5.90 9.18 21.16
C TYR A 118 5.76 9.40 22.66
N TRP A 119 4.54 9.65 23.13
CA TRP A 119 4.27 9.91 24.53
C TRP A 119 4.70 8.75 25.43
N LYS A 120 5.60 9.05 26.38
CA LYS A 120 6.18 8.08 27.32
C LYS A 120 6.86 6.85 26.68
N LEU A 121 7.30 6.95 25.41
CA LEU A 121 7.98 5.87 24.69
C LEU A 121 9.31 6.39 24.08
N PRO A 122 10.33 6.70 24.92
CA PRO A 122 11.59 7.29 24.43
C PRO A 122 12.36 6.35 23.50
N GLU A 123 12.36 5.05 23.75
CA GLU A 123 13.04 4.08 22.90
C GLU A 123 12.42 3.98 21.51
N ALA A 124 11.09 3.95 21.43
CA ALA A 124 10.38 3.96 20.15
C ALA A 124 10.65 5.29 19.40
N THR A 125 10.66 6.40 20.12
CA THR A 125 11.00 7.71 19.55
C THR A 125 12.42 7.72 18.97
N ALA A 126 13.40 7.22 19.71
CA ALA A 126 14.80 7.18 19.27
C ALA A 126 15.03 6.28 18.05
N LYS A 127 14.21 5.20 17.90
CA LYS A 127 14.25 4.33 16.72
C LYS A 127 13.61 4.98 15.48
N THR A 128 12.57 5.78 15.67
CA THR A 128 11.81 6.37 14.56
C THR A 128 12.36 7.72 14.13
N LEU A 129 12.84 8.53 15.09
CA LEU A 129 13.35 9.88 14.83
C LEU A 129 14.86 9.92 15.08
N VAL A 130 15.64 9.80 14.01
CA VAL A 130 17.11 9.76 14.05
C VAL A 130 17.66 10.94 13.23
N ASP A 131 18.46 11.79 13.85
CA ASP A 131 19.12 12.97 13.23
C ASP A 131 18.14 13.88 12.46
N GLY A 132 16.90 13.95 12.95
CA GLY A 132 15.83 14.74 12.35
C GLY A 132 15.14 14.07 11.18
N TRP A 133 15.51 12.85 10.82
CA TRP A 133 14.84 11.99 9.86
C TRP A 133 13.84 11.07 10.57
N ILE A 134 12.69 10.89 9.97
CA ILE A 134 11.68 9.90 10.36
C ILE A 134 11.91 8.66 9.51
N HIS A 135 12.23 7.56 10.15
CA HIS A 135 12.28 6.24 9.56
C HIS A 135 10.85 5.73 9.44
N THR A 136 10.32 5.72 8.24
CA THR A 136 8.88 5.49 8.03
C THR A 136 8.47 4.02 8.17
N GLY A 137 9.41 3.10 7.95
CA GLY A 137 9.12 1.69 7.80
C GLY A 137 8.36 1.36 6.50
N ASP A 138 8.25 2.31 5.56
CA ASP A 138 7.69 2.10 4.24
C ASP A 138 8.83 1.87 3.25
N ALA A 139 8.70 0.83 2.40
CA ALA A 139 9.58 0.58 1.27
C ALA A 139 9.07 1.32 0.03
N GLY A 140 9.99 1.90 -0.74
CA GLY A 140 9.64 2.59 -1.96
C GLY A 140 10.86 3.06 -2.73
N TYR A 141 10.62 3.77 -3.81
CA TYR A 141 11.67 4.39 -4.63
C TYR A 141 11.22 5.77 -5.11
N CYS A 142 12.15 6.58 -5.56
CA CYS A 142 11.86 7.79 -6.33
C CYS A 142 12.26 7.60 -7.79
N ASP A 143 11.58 8.27 -8.71
CA ASP A 143 12.03 8.36 -10.10
C ASP A 143 12.98 9.55 -10.31
N ASN A 144 13.41 9.75 -11.56
CA ASN A 144 14.32 10.85 -11.92
C ASN A 144 13.65 12.23 -11.81
N GLU A 145 12.35 12.30 -11.78
CA GLU A 145 11.56 13.54 -11.65
C GLU A 145 11.22 13.84 -10.19
N GLY A 146 11.59 12.94 -9.25
CA GLY A 146 11.37 13.09 -7.82
C GLY A 146 9.99 12.64 -7.34
N TYR A 147 9.22 11.93 -8.16
CA TYR A 147 8.00 11.28 -7.71
C TYR A 147 8.33 10.07 -6.85
N ILE A 148 7.60 9.91 -5.75
CA ILE A 148 7.78 8.84 -4.77
C ILE A 148 6.76 7.73 -5.04
N TYR A 149 7.24 6.50 -5.14
CA TYR A 149 6.43 5.31 -5.33
C TYR A 149 6.56 4.42 -4.09
N ILE A 150 5.44 4.19 -3.43
CA ILE A 150 5.40 3.35 -2.23
C ILE A 150 5.13 1.91 -2.66
N CYS A 151 6.03 1.00 -2.30
CA CYS A 151 5.89 -0.42 -2.61
C CYS A 151 5.03 -1.14 -1.57
N ASP A 152 5.41 -1.05 -0.29
CA ASP A 152 4.66 -1.64 0.85
C ASP A 152 5.29 -1.20 2.18
N ARG A 153 4.81 -1.74 3.29
CA ARG A 153 5.45 -1.69 4.60
C ARG A 153 6.61 -2.68 4.66
N LEU A 154 7.79 -2.28 5.17
CA LEU A 154 8.92 -3.20 5.37
C LEU A 154 8.53 -4.42 6.19
N LYS A 155 7.75 -4.24 7.26
CA LYS A 155 7.26 -5.33 8.11
C LYS A 155 6.27 -6.29 7.42
N ASP A 156 5.69 -5.89 6.28
CA ASP A 156 4.74 -6.69 5.52
C ASP A 156 5.38 -7.33 4.29
N MET A 157 6.60 -6.92 3.93
CA MET A 157 7.41 -7.53 2.89
C MET A 157 7.58 -9.02 3.14
N ILE A 158 7.56 -9.82 2.09
CA ILE A 158 7.74 -11.27 2.12
C ILE A 158 9.12 -11.59 1.59
N CYS A 159 9.89 -12.38 2.34
CA CYS A 159 11.19 -12.86 1.92
C CYS A 159 11.04 -14.28 1.33
N TYR A 160 10.83 -14.37 0.02
CA TYR A 160 10.70 -15.63 -0.69
C TYR A 160 12.03 -16.02 -1.35
N ALA A 161 12.65 -17.09 -0.90
CA ALA A 161 13.95 -17.57 -1.42
C ALA A 161 15.05 -16.48 -1.48
N GLY A 162 15.06 -15.55 -0.50
CA GLY A 162 15.99 -14.42 -0.47
C GLY A 162 15.58 -13.21 -1.30
N GLU A 163 14.50 -13.31 -2.08
CA GLU A 163 13.95 -12.20 -2.86
C GLU A 163 12.88 -11.43 -2.07
N ASN A 164 12.92 -10.10 -2.17
CA ASN A 164 11.93 -9.24 -1.55
C ASN A 164 10.67 -9.13 -2.41
N VAL A 165 9.56 -9.61 -1.87
CA VAL A 165 8.25 -9.54 -2.52
C VAL A 165 7.36 -8.57 -1.73
N TYR A 166 6.80 -7.60 -2.43
CA TYR A 166 5.92 -6.60 -1.86
C TYR A 166 4.47 -6.99 -2.10
N PRO A 167 3.70 -7.35 -1.04
CA PRO A 167 2.30 -7.77 -1.14
C PRO A 167 1.42 -6.85 -1.98
N ALA A 168 1.57 -5.54 -1.85
CA ALA A 168 0.74 -4.56 -2.56
C ALA A 168 0.83 -4.70 -4.09
N GLU A 169 1.98 -5.11 -4.64
CA GLU A 169 2.15 -5.35 -6.08
C GLU A 169 1.23 -6.47 -6.57
N ILE A 170 1.12 -7.53 -5.79
CA ILE A 170 0.26 -8.69 -6.10
C ILE A 170 -1.21 -8.33 -5.86
N GLU A 171 -1.50 -7.64 -4.76
CA GLU A 171 -2.85 -7.19 -4.41
C GLU A 171 -3.43 -6.29 -5.50
N ASN A 172 -2.66 -5.34 -6.03
CA ASN A 172 -3.10 -4.44 -7.09
C ASN A 172 -3.57 -5.21 -8.35
N ILE A 173 -2.86 -6.27 -8.74
CA ILE A 173 -3.26 -7.10 -9.87
C ILE A 173 -4.49 -7.93 -9.52
N LEU A 174 -4.54 -8.51 -8.32
CA LEU A 174 -5.67 -9.32 -7.89
C LEU A 174 -6.96 -8.51 -7.75
N TYR A 175 -6.90 -7.23 -7.43
CA TYR A 175 -8.08 -6.34 -7.43
C TYR A 175 -8.71 -6.16 -8.82
N GLU A 176 -7.98 -6.43 -9.92
CA GLU A 176 -8.53 -6.42 -11.27
C GLU A 176 -9.36 -7.68 -11.59
N HIS A 177 -9.25 -8.74 -10.78
CA HIS A 177 -9.96 -9.99 -11.01
C HIS A 177 -11.47 -9.81 -10.80
N PRO A 178 -12.34 -10.21 -11.77
CA PRO A 178 -13.78 -9.91 -11.74
C PRO A 178 -14.50 -10.45 -10.51
N ALA A 179 -14.07 -11.58 -9.95
CA ALA A 179 -14.71 -12.22 -8.80
C ALA A 179 -14.18 -11.73 -7.44
N ILE A 180 -13.08 -10.98 -7.38
CA ILE A 180 -12.49 -10.54 -6.11
C ILE A 180 -13.15 -9.24 -5.66
N GLN A 181 -13.62 -9.24 -4.41
CA GLN A 181 -14.08 -8.05 -3.70
C GLN A 181 -12.94 -7.42 -2.89
N GLU A 182 -12.21 -8.25 -2.12
CA GLU A 182 -11.11 -7.83 -1.29
C GLU A 182 -9.99 -8.88 -1.32
N VAL A 183 -8.76 -8.44 -1.16
CA VAL A 183 -7.61 -9.33 -1.05
C VAL A 183 -6.58 -8.76 -0.10
N GLY A 184 -5.93 -9.65 0.65
CA GLY A 184 -4.73 -9.36 1.43
C GLY A 184 -3.69 -10.44 1.15
N VAL A 185 -2.48 -10.03 0.77
CA VAL A 185 -1.37 -10.95 0.52
C VAL A 185 -0.41 -10.91 1.71
N ILE A 186 -0.01 -12.10 2.16
CA ILE A 186 0.86 -12.28 3.32
C ILE A 186 1.93 -13.34 3.06
N GLY A 187 3.05 -13.22 3.78
CA GLY A 187 4.03 -14.30 3.90
C GLY A 187 3.60 -15.28 4.97
N VAL A 188 3.71 -16.56 4.67
CA VAL A 188 3.53 -17.67 5.61
C VAL A 188 4.82 -18.48 5.69
N PRO A 189 5.13 -19.18 6.81
CA PRO A 189 6.33 -20.00 6.92
C PRO A 189 6.41 -21.05 5.81
N ASP A 190 7.61 -21.26 5.29
CA ASP A 190 7.93 -22.25 4.29
C ASP A 190 9.32 -22.83 4.59
N GLU A 191 9.44 -24.17 4.66
CA GLU A 191 10.68 -24.84 5.06
C GLU A 191 11.79 -24.71 4.01
N ASP A 192 11.42 -24.65 2.72
CA ASP A 192 12.39 -24.59 1.61
C ASP A 192 12.76 -23.15 1.25
N PHE A 193 11.80 -22.23 1.31
CA PHE A 193 11.94 -20.86 0.79
C PHE A 193 11.93 -19.77 1.87
N GLY A 194 11.87 -20.16 3.16
CA GLY A 194 11.75 -19.24 4.30
C GLY A 194 10.34 -18.71 4.47
N GLU A 195 9.83 -17.95 3.53
CA GLU A 195 8.42 -17.54 3.47
C GLU A 195 7.80 -17.96 2.13
N SER A 196 6.51 -18.28 2.14
CA SER A 196 5.70 -18.54 0.96
C SER A 196 4.58 -17.51 0.83
N ILE A 197 4.20 -17.18 -0.41
CA ILE A 197 3.21 -16.13 -0.69
C ILE A 197 1.81 -16.73 -0.64
N LYS A 198 0.95 -16.18 0.24
CA LYS A 198 -0.44 -16.59 0.39
C LYS A 198 -1.37 -15.40 0.12
N ALA A 199 -2.35 -15.59 -0.78
CA ALA A 199 -3.44 -14.65 -0.99
C ALA A 199 -4.66 -15.03 -0.12
N ILE A 200 -5.17 -14.09 0.66
CA ILE A 200 -6.41 -14.23 1.44
C ILE A 200 -7.49 -13.41 0.70
N VAL A 201 -8.50 -14.07 0.20
CA VAL A 201 -9.44 -13.50 -0.78
C VAL A 201 -10.87 -13.51 -0.25
N VAL A 202 -11.56 -12.37 -0.40
CA VAL A 202 -13.00 -12.23 -0.25
C VAL A 202 -13.60 -12.14 -1.65
N LEU A 203 -14.51 -13.03 -1.98
CA LEU A 203 -15.23 -13.00 -3.25
C LEU A 203 -16.43 -12.06 -3.20
N LYS A 204 -16.78 -11.48 -4.35
CA LYS A 204 -18.02 -10.72 -4.51
C LYS A 204 -19.22 -11.63 -4.28
N ALA A 205 -20.33 -11.09 -3.79
CA ALA A 205 -21.57 -11.82 -3.58
C ALA A 205 -22.02 -12.57 -4.84
N GLY A 206 -22.32 -13.87 -4.69
CA GLY A 206 -22.74 -14.74 -5.77
C GLY A 206 -21.65 -15.21 -6.75
N MET A 207 -20.40 -14.74 -6.57
CA MET A 207 -19.27 -15.18 -7.40
C MET A 207 -18.57 -16.40 -6.81
N GLN A 208 -18.00 -17.23 -7.68
CA GLN A 208 -17.19 -18.38 -7.34
C GLN A 208 -15.86 -18.32 -8.09
N ALA A 209 -14.79 -18.76 -7.47
CA ALA A 209 -13.47 -18.92 -8.08
C ALA A 209 -12.72 -20.05 -7.38
N LYS A 210 -11.85 -20.75 -8.10
CA LYS A 210 -10.93 -21.73 -7.52
C LYS A 210 -9.59 -21.05 -7.24
N ALA A 211 -8.84 -21.58 -6.28
CA ALA A 211 -7.51 -21.07 -5.94
C ALA A 211 -6.60 -20.96 -7.18
N LEU A 212 -6.66 -21.97 -8.06
CA LEU A 212 -5.86 -22.00 -9.28
C LEU A 212 -6.22 -20.89 -10.26
N ASP A 213 -7.49 -20.50 -10.34
CA ASP A 213 -7.94 -19.41 -11.22
C ASP A 213 -7.35 -18.07 -10.75
N ILE A 214 -7.32 -17.85 -9.45
CA ILE A 214 -6.72 -16.65 -8.82
C ILE A 214 -5.21 -16.61 -9.09
N ILE A 215 -4.50 -17.73 -8.89
CA ILE A 215 -3.05 -17.80 -9.14
C ILE A 215 -2.73 -17.58 -10.63
N ASN A 216 -3.48 -18.22 -11.53
CA ASN A 216 -3.28 -18.08 -12.96
C ASN A 216 -3.57 -16.68 -13.48
N PHE A 217 -4.47 -15.93 -12.83
CA PHE A 217 -4.76 -14.55 -13.19
C PHE A 217 -3.56 -13.61 -13.04
N VAL A 218 -2.68 -13.90 -12.08
CA VAL A 218 -1.45 -13.15 -11.83
C VAL A 218 -0.32 -13.59 -12.75
N ARG A 219 -0.36 -14.83 -13.24
CA ARG A 219 0.66 -15.41 -14.11
C ARG A 219 0.84 -14.60 -15.39
N GLY A 220 2.09 -14.32 -15.76
CA GLY A 220 2.44 -13.50 -16.91
C GLY A 220 2.31 -11.99 -16.70
N LYS A 221 1.74 -11.56 -15.56
CA LYS A 221 1.69 -10.15 -15.16
C LYS A 221 2.81 -9.78 -14.18
N LEU A 222 3.31 -10.77 -13.42
CA LEU A 222 4.44 -10.64 -12.51
C LEU A 222 5.47 -11.73 -12.75
N ALA A 223 6.67 -11.53 -12.19
CA ALA A 223 7.72 -12.55 -12.17
C ALA A 223 7.24 -13.80 -11.40
N ASP A 224 7.68 -14.98 -11.80
CA ASP A 224 7.20 -16.25 -11.26
C ASP A 224 7.41 -16.41 -9.75
N PHE A 225 8.49 -15.85 -9.20
CA PHE A 225 8.75 -15.88 -7.76
C PHE A 225 7.77 -15.03 -6.93
N LYS A 226 7.04 -14.08 -7.57
CA LYS A 226 6.01 -13.26 -6.94
C LYS A 226 4.62 -13.88 -6.98
N LEU A 227 4.42 -15.02 -7.62
CA LEU A 227 3.11 -15.66 -7.72
C LEU A 227 2.67 -16.22 -6.36
N PRO A 228 1.41 -16.03 -5.95
CA PRO A 228 0.86 -16.70 -4.79
C PRO A 228 1.00 -18.23 -4.94
N ARG A 229 1.47 -18.88 -3.90
CA ARG A 229 1.59 -20.35 -3.84
C ARG A 229 0.33 -21.01 -3.27
N SER A 230 -0.45 -20.24 -2.54
CA SER A 230 -1.73 -20.69 -1.99
C SER A 230 -2.73 -19.55 -1.90
N VAL A 231 -4.01 -19.94 -1.92
CA VAL A 231 -5.15 -19.01 -1.77
C VAL A 231 -6.07 -19.54 -0.69
N GLU A 232 -6.51 -18.66 0.20
CA GLU A 232 -7.55 -18.95 1.19
C GLU A 232 -8.73 -18.02 0.95
N PHE A 233 -9.92 -18.57 0.90
CA PHE A 233 -11.15 -17.80 0.79
C PHE A 233 -11.76 -17.55 2.17
N VAL A 234 -12.08 -16.30 2.45
CA VAL A 234 -12.65 -15.86 3.74
C VAL A 234 -13.88 -14.97 3.49
N GLN A 235 -14.71 -14.82 4.51
CA GLN A 235 -15.89 -13.95 4.45
C GLN A 235 -15.52 -12.46 4.56
N THR A 236 -14.52 -12.13 5.38
CA THR A 236 -14.09 -10.75 5.65
C THR A 236 -12.60 -10.71 5.97
N LEU A 237 -11.96 -9.57 5.70
CA LEU A 237 -10.60 -9.29 6.16
C LEU A 237 -10.62 -8.49 7.47
N PRO A 238 -9.72 -8.76 8.44
CA PRO A 238 -9.59 -7.95 9.64
C PRO A 238 -9.12 -6.53 9.28
N ARG A 239 -9.80 -5.52 9.82
CA ARG A 239 -9.53 -4.11 9.54
C ARG A 239 -9.30 -3.31 10.81
N THR A 240 -8.57 -2.22 10.69
CA THR A 240 -8.52 -1.16 11.68
C THR A 240 -9.82 -0.37 11.67
N PRO A 241 -10.12 0.44 12.72
CA PRO A 241 -11.26 1.35 12.69
C PRO A 241 -11.25 2.32 11.49
N SER A 242 -10.07 2.64 10.95
CA SER A 242 -9.91 3.45 9.75
C SER A 242 -10.08 2.68 8.43
N GLY A 243 -10.43 1.38 8.48
CA GLY A 243 -10.71 0.55 7.30
C GLY A 243 -9.48 -0.11 6.66
N LYS A 244 -8.26 0.04 7.22
CA LYS A 244 -7.04 -0.60 6.69
C LYS A 244 -6.99 -2.09 7.05
N VAL A 245 -6.62 -2.94 6.09
CA VAL A 245 -6.41 -4.38 6.33
C VAL A 245 -5.26 -4.59 7.32
N GLN A 246 -5.49 -5.40 8.34
CA GLN A 246 -4.51 -5.74 9.37
C GLN A 246 -3.76 -7.02 8.97
N LYS A 247 -2.74 -6.91 8.07
CA LYS A 247 -1.95 -8.05 7.60
C LYS A 247 -1.30 -8.84 8.75
N GLY A 248 -0.90 -8.16 9.83
CA GLY A 248 -0.41 -8.82 11.04
C GLY A 248 -1.39 -9.86 11.58
N LYS A 249 -2.67 -9.51 11.75
CA LYS A 249 -3.71 -10.45 12.21
C LYS A 249 -3.97 -11.59 11.24
N LEU A 250 -3.84 -11.35 9.92
CA LEU A 250 -3.95 -12.42 8.94
C LEU A 250 -2.81 -13.44 9.08
N ARG A 251 -1.61 -12.97 9.45
CA ARG A 251 -0.42 -13.83 9.62
C ARG A 251 -0.43 -14.63 10.91
N GLU A 252 -0.99 -14.12 12.01
CA GLU A 252 -0.87 -14.69 13.35
C GLU A 252 -1.08 -16.20 13.40
N LYS A 253 -2.13 -16.71 12.75
CA LYS A 253 -2.46 -18.15 12.79
C LYS A 253 -1.43 -19.05 12.11
N TYR A 254 -0.64 -18.51 11.14
CA TYR A 254 0.36 -19.28 10.41
C TYR A 254 1.73 -19.23 11.09
N TRP A 255 1.99 -18.18 11.88
CA TRP A 255 3.29 -17.95 12.52
C TRP A 255 3.34 -18.46 13.97
N GLN A 256 2.31 -19.16 14.43
CA GLN A 256 2.32 -19.81 15.75
C GLN A 256 3.44 -20.86 15.81
N GLY A 257 4.42 -20.65 16.69
CA GLY A 257 5.58 -21.52 16.86
C GLY A 257 6.77 -21.23 15.92
N TYR A 258 6.66 -20.24 15.06
CA TYR A 258 7.75 -19.80 14.18
C TYR A 258 8.23 -18.39 14.57
N GLN A 259 9.54 -18.14 14.38
CA GLN A 259 10.08 -16.77 14.44
C GLN A 259 10.19 -16.22 13.03
N ARG A 260 9.58 -15.06 12.78
CA ARG A 260 9.71 -14.37 11.51
C ARG A 260 11.04 -13.64 11.44
N GLN A 261 11.78 -13.80 10.34
CA GLN A 261 13.09 -13.17 10.13
C GLN A 261 12.97 -11.71 9.61
N VAL A 262 11.83 -11.34 9.05
CA VAL A 262 11.55 -9.98 8.56
C VAL A 262 10.91 -9.18 9.70
N ASN A 263 11.58 -8.15 10.15
CA ASN A 263 11.13 -7.21 11.17
C ASN A 263 10.54 -5.95 10.55
#